data_0b3ecb88b540e5ed330d436386e898b7
#
_entry.id   0b3ecb88b540e5ed330d436386e898b7
#
_cell.length_a   1.000
_cell.length_b   1.000
_cell.length_c   1.000
_cell.angle_alpha   90.00
_cell.angle_beta   90.00
_cell.angle_gamma   90.00
#
_symmetry.space_group_name_H-M   'P 1'
#
loop_
_entity.id
_entity.type
_entity.pdbx_description
1 polymer ?
#
loop_
_entity_poly.entity_id
_entity_poly.type
_entity_poly.pdbx_seq_one_letter_code
_entity_poly.pdbx_strand_id
1 'polypeptide(L)'
;MLGRLIGAEGDGDVFWEQVRTNLSAGRIRLLFVADRIPSELRRIVEFLNRQMRPAEVLAIELRQYEGQGLKTLVPIVLGQTQEAVQKKGGGARATEAKRQWDEASLLADMAEKNGPEIVEVAQLLVAWITRNADRVAYNSNPIWGWMGAVFEKAGAEIPLLRLHCDGSVAVYFEYMLHKPVFGDIARRQQLLDRLNAVPGVRLPPDAVSKRKTIPLKGFTPEATSHFLAVMDWFVTELRHEGGAERKSLTEPLTP
;
A
#
# COMPACT_ATOMS: atom_id res chain seq x y z
N MET A 1 20.54 -5.56 -0.87
CA MET A 1 19.95 -6.58 -1.77
C MET A 1 18.47 -6.35 -2.02
N LEU A 2 17.68 -5.99 -1.01
CA LEU A 2 16.24 -5.64 -1.16
C LEU A 2 15.98 -4.47 -2.12
N GLY A 3 16.75 -3.39 -2.06
CA GLY A 3 16.58 -2.21 -2.94
C GLY A 3 16.69 -2.48 -4.44
N ARG A 4 17.30 -3.63 -4.85
CA ARG A 4 17.32 -4.06 -6.26
C ARG A 4 16.04 -4.79 -6.69
N LEU A 5 15.29 -5.36 -5.73
CA LEU A 5 14.04 -6.08 -5.99
C LEU A 5 12.83 -5.18 -5.99
N ILE A 6 12.88 -4.09 -5.21
CA ILE A 6 11.75 -3.18 -5.00
C ILE A 6 11.82 -1.94 -5.91
N GLY A 7 12.96 -1.76 -6.61
CA GLY A 7 13.27 -0.51 -7.32
C GLY A 7 13.77 0.58 -6.35
N ALA A 8 14.52 1.57 -6.86
CA ALA A 8 15.13 2.62 -6.04
C ALA A 8 14.09 3.52 -5.33
N GLU A 9 12.82 3.46 -5.73
CA GLU A 9 11.70 4.22 -5.18
C GLU A 9 10.66 3.35 -4.45
N GLY A 10 10.89 2.03 -4.34
CA GLY A 10 9.96 1.10 -3.70
C GLY A 10 10.04 1.17 -2.18
N ASP A 11 8.90 1.41 -1.53
CA ASP A 11 8.77 1.38 -0.07
C ASP A 11 8.87 -0.06 0.45
N GLY A 12 9.93 -0.34 1.22
CA GLY A 12 10.19 -1.67 1.79
C GLY A 12 9.06 -2.15 2.70
N ASP A 13 8.38 -1.25 3.41
CA ASP A 13 7.30 -1.60 4.32
C ASP A 13 6.04 -2.01 3.54
N VAL A 14 5.73 -1.36 2.43
CA VAL A 14 4.65 -1.77 1.50
C VAL A 14 4.93 -3.17 0.96
N PHE A 15 6.18 -3.43 0.56
CA PHE A 15 6.58 -4.75 0.08
C PHE A 15 6.36 -5.82 1.15
N TRP A 16 6.80 -5.59 2.39
CA TRP A 16 6.65 -6.57 3.46
C TRP A 16 5.20 -6.76 3.92
N GLU A 17 4.38 -5.72 3.92
CA GLU A 17 2.93 -5.86 4.16
C GLU A 17 2.26 -6.71 3.07
N GLN A 18 2.64 -6.48 1.81
CA GLN A 18 2.13 -7.27 0.69
C GLN A 18 2.58 -8.73 0.77
N VAL A 19 3.83 -8.97 1.18
CA VAL A 19 4.35 -10.32 1.45
C VAL A 19 3.55 -10.98 2.58
N ARG A 20 3.32 -10.28 3.70
CA ARG A 20 2.53 -10.80 4.82
C ARG A 20 1.11 -11.15 4.39
N THR A 21 0.45 -10.26 3.66
CA THR A 21 -0.91 -10.47 3.14
C THR A 21 -0.97 -11.67 2.22
N ASN A 22 -0.02 -11.80 1.29
CA ASN A 22 0.03 -12.93 0.37
C ASN A 22 0.31 -14.26 1.08
N LEU A 23 1.22 -14.26 2.08
CA LEU A 23 1.50 -15.44 2.89
C LEU A 23 0.29 -15.87 3.72
N SER A 24 -0.39 -14.92 4.38
CA SER A 24 -1.59 -15.20 5.19
C SER A 24 -2.75 -15.73 4.32
N ALA A 25 -2.85 -15.24 3.08
CA ALA A 25 -3.84 -15.72 2.12
C ALA A 25 -3.41 -17.00 1.39
N GLY A 26 -2.24 -17.57 1.70
CA GLY A 26 -1.69 -18.72 1.00
C GLY A 26 -1.31 -18.47 -0.46
N ARG A 27 -1.21 -17.22 -0.89
CA ARG A 27 -0.85 -16.82 -2.26
C ARG A 27 0.65 -16.83 -2.45
N ILE A 28 1.20 -18.02 -2.46
CA ILE A 28 2.63 -18.27 -2.63
C ILE A 28 2.87 -19.16 -3.83
N ARG A 29 4.02 -19.01 -4.44
CA ARG A 29 4.51 -19.93 -5.46
C ARG A 29 5.80 -20.56 -4.99
N LEU A 30 5.80 -21.88 -4.85
CA LEU A 30 6.96 -22.68 -4.52
C LEU A 30 7.57 -23.21 -5.82
N LEU A 31 8.84 -22.93 -6.04
CA LEU A 31 9.57 -23.36 -7.23
C LEU A 31 10.73 -24.28 -6.83
N PHE A 32 10.70 -25.52 -7.30
CA PHE A 32 11.84 -26.43 -7.24
C PHE A 32 12.62 -26.26 -8.54
N VAL A 33 13.88 -25.86 -8.45
CA VAL A 33 14.74 -25.63 -9.62
C VAL A 33 15.92 -26.59 -9.56
N ALA A 34 16.13 -27.37 -10.63
CA ALA A 34 17.24 -28.29 -10.75
C ALA A 34 17.61 -28.52 -12.23
N ASP A 35 18.81 -29.04 -12.48
CA ASP A 35 19.28 -29.44 -13.82
C ASP A 35 18.44 -30.59 -14.38
N ARG A 36 17.98 -31.45 -13.50
CA ARG A 36 17.10 -32.58 -13.81
C ARG A 36 16.10 -32.82 -12.68
N ILE A 37 14.82 -32.95 -13.04
CA ILE A 37 13.76 -33.28 -12.10
C ILE A 37 13.42 -34.78 -12.21
N PRO A 38 13.70 -35.59 -11.15
CA PRO A 38 13.33 -37.00 -11.12
C PRO A 38 11.83 -37.20 -11.26
N SER A 39 11.42 -38.35 -11.81
CA SER A 39 10.01 -38.69 -12.02
C SER A 39 9.19 -38.68 -10.74
N GLU A 40 9.79 -39.08 -9.63
CA GLU A 40 9.16 -39.10 -8.29
C GLU A 40 8.88 -37.68 -7.81
N LEU A 41 9.86 -36.78 -7.92
CA LEU A 41 9.69 -35.38 -7.55
C LEU A 41 8.64 -34.71 -8.43
N ARG A 42 8.62 -35.01 -9.73
CA ARG A 42 7.60 -34.53 -10.64
C ARG A 42 6.19 -34.89 -10.20
N ARG A 43 5.97 -36.16 -9.83
CA ARG A 43 4.68 -36.65 -9.32
C ARG A 43 4.28 -35.97 -8.03
N ILE A 44 5.24 -35.75 -7.11
CA ILE A 44 5.01 -35.03 -5.85
C ILE A 44 4.60 -33.59 -6.14
N VAL A 45 5.30 -32.88 -7.01
CA VAL A 45 4.99 -31.50 -7.40
C VAL A 45 3.59 -31.41 -8.03
N GLU A 46 3.26 -32.31 -8.96
CA GLU A 46 1.94 -32.38 -9.59
C GLU A 46 0.83 -32.66 -8.58
N PHE A 47 1.08 -33.55 -7.61
CA PHE A 47 0.16 -33.85 -6.52
C PHE A 47 -0.04 -32.63 -5.62
N LEU A 48 1.04 -32.03 -5.12
CA LEU A 48 0.99 -30.85 -4.26
C LEU A 48 0.29 -29.68 -4.96
N ASN A 49 0.59 -29.44 -6.24
CA ASN A 49 -0.02 -28.37 -7.01
C ASN A 49 -1.54 -28.57 -7.20
N ARG A 50 -2.04 -29.80 -7.18
CA ARG A 50 -3.48 -30.10 -7.18
C ARG A 50 -4.14 -29.93 -5.82
N GLN A 51 -3.42 -30.21 -4.72
CA GLN A 51 -3.99 -30.20 -3.36
C GLN A 51 -3.89 -28.82 -2.70
N MET A 52 -2.80 -28.09 -2.96
CA MET A 52 -2.56 -26.82 -2.30
C MET A 52 -3.32 -25.70 -3.04
N ARG A 53 -4.20 -25.01 -2.33
CA ARG A 53 -4.94 -23.83 -2.82
C ARG A 53 -4.92 -22.74 -1.75
N PRO A 54 -4.68 -21.51 -2.13
CA PRO A 54 -4.37 -20.95 -3.47
C PRO A 54 -2.89 -21.09 -3.88
N ALA A 55 -2.04 -21.74 -3.07
CA ALA A 55 -0.61 -21.88 -3.36
C ALA A 55 -0.33 -22.65 -4.68
N GLU A 56 0.69 -22.22 -5.41
CA GLU A 56 1.22 -22.93 -6.59
C GLU A 56 2.51 -23.67 -6.24
N VAL A 57 2.61 -24.92 -6.66
CA VAL A 57 3.83 -25.73 -6.55
C VAL A 57 4.29 -26.14 -7.92
N LEU A 58 5.46 -25.69 -8.35
CA LEU A 58 6.00 -25.94 -9.68
C LEU A 58 7.43 -26.45 -9.58
N ALA A 59 7.87 -27.19 -10.58
CA ALA A 59 9.28 -27.51 -10.77
C ALA A 59 9.78 -26.95 -12.10
N ILE A 60 11.02 -26.46 -12.11
CA ILE A 60 11.69 -25.94 -13.30
C ILE A 60 12.96 -26.76 -13.50
N GLU A 61 12.99 -27.47 -14.61
CA GLU A 61 14.20 -28.17 -15.06
C GLU A 61 14.97 -27.23 -16.00
N LEU A 62 16.22 -26.88 -15.63
CA LEU A 62 17.09 -26.02 -16.42
C LEU A 62 18.07 -26.87 -17.24
N ARG A 63 17.77 -27.05 -18.51
CA ARG A 63 18.68 -27.79 -19.42
C ARG A 63 19.68 -26.83 -20.05
N GLN A 64 20.96 -27.15 -19.86
CA GLN A 64 22.04 -26.47 -20.54
C GLN A 64 22.36 -27.16 -21.86
N TYR A 65 22.41 -26.39 -22.92
CA TYR A 65 22.87 -26.81 -24.23
C TYR A 65 24.12 -26.01 -24.60
N GLU A 66 25.11 -26.71 -25.14
CA GLU A 66 26.35 -26.10 -25.65
C GLU A 66 26.53 -26.44 -27.11
N GLY A 67 26.81 -25.42 -27.94
CA GLY A 67 27.08 -25.59 -29.35
C GLY A 67 27.67 -24.33 -29.97
N GLN A 68 28.60 -24.48 -30.90
CA GLN A 68 29.26 -23.38 -31.64
C GLN A 68 29.85 -22.28 -30.71
N GLY A 69 30.35 -22.66 -29.53
CA GLY A 69 30.89 -21.71 -28.52
C GLY A 69 29.83 -20.95 -27.72
N LEU A 70 28.55 -21.23 -27.93
CA LEU A 70 27.43 -20.64 -27.20
C LEU A 70 26.88 -21.60 -26.15
N LYS A 71 26.48 -21.07 -25.01
CA LYS A 71 25.76 -21.78 -23.94
C LYS A 71 24.36 -21.24 -23.81
N THR A 72 23.37 -22.11 -23.87
CA THR A 72 21.97 -21.75 -23.76
C THR A 72 21.33 -22.53 -22.62
N LEU A 73 20.56 -21.85 -21.74
CA LEU A 73 19.75 -22.47 -20.71
C LEU A 73 18.28 -22.48 -21.16
N VAL A 74 17.70 -23.67 -21.21
CA VAL A 74 16.29 -23.86 -21.58
C VAL A 74 15.51 -24.30 -20.35
N PRO A 75 14.59 -23.45 -19.83
CA PRO A 75 13.72 -23.83 -18.72
C PRO A 75 12.53 -24.67 -19.20
N ILE A 76 12.28 -25.77 -18.53
CA ILE A 76 11.11 -26.63 -18.72
C ILE A 76 10.27 -26.57 -17.45
N VAL A 77 9.05 -26.02 -17.51
CA VAL A 77 8.15 -25.92 -16.36
C VAL A 77 7.33 -27.21 -16.23
N LEU A 78 7.37 -27.81 -15.05
CA LEU A 78 6.66 -29.03 -14.67
C LEU A 78 5.66 -28.72 -13.55
N GLY A 79 4.55 -29.45 -13.49
CA GLY A 79 3.50 -29.26 -12.48
C GLY A 79 2.29 -28.46 -12.98
N GLN A 80 2.37 -27.84 -14.15
CA GLN A 80 1.22 -27.22 -14.83
C GLN A 80 0.44 -28.28 -15.61
N THR A 81 -0.30 -29.16 -14.89
CA THR A 81 -1.22 -30.06 -15.57
C THR A 81 -2.47 -29.29 -16.01
N GLN A 82 -3.14 -29.75 -17.10
CA GLN A 82 -4.39 -29.14 -17.55
C GLN A 82 -5.46 -29.14 -16.45
N GLU A 83 -5.51 -30.18 -15.62
CA GLU A 83 -6.40 -30.22 -14.45
C GLU A 83 -6.03 -29.19 -13.38
N ALA A 84 -4.74 -28.97 -13.11
CA ALA A 84 -4.29 -27.93 -12.17
C ALA A 84 -4.59 -26.54 -12.72
N VAL A 85 -4.43 -26.32 -14.01
CA VAL A 85 -4.78 -25.06 -14.69
C VAL A 85 -6.30 -24.85 -14.69
N GLN A 86 -7.10 -25.87 -15.00
CA GLN A 86 -8.58 -25.79 -14.97
C GLN A 86 -9.12 -25.63 -13.54
N LYS A 87 -8.58 -26.36 -12.58
CA LYS A 87 -8.98 -26.25 -11.18
C LYS A 87 -8.55 -24.94 -10.51
N LYS A 88 -7.44 -24.34 -10.97
CA LYS A 88 -6.96 -23.02 -10.52
C LYS A 88 -7.45 -21.89 -11.45
N GLY A 89 -7.75 -22.19 -12.71
CA GLY A 89 -8.29 -21.25 -13.70
C GLY A 89 -9.75 -20.88 -13.47
N GLY A 90 -10.47 -21.59 -12.60
CA GLY A 90 -11.76 -21.14 -12.07
C GLY A 90 -11.63 -20.05 -11.00
N GLY A 91 -10.40 -19.64 -10.62
CA GLY A 91 -10.15 -18.64 -9.61
C GLY A 91 -8.92 -17.75 -9.79
N ALA A 92 -8.09 -17.90 -10.85
CA ALA A 92 -6.86 -17.10 -10.90
C ALA A 92 -6.16 -16.98 -12.26
N ARG A 93 -6.92 -16.83 -13.33
CA ARG A 93 -6.48 -16.18 -14.59
C ARG A 93 -7.69 -15.70 -15.41
N ALA A 94 -8.71 -15.19 -14.78
CA ALA A 94 -9.15 -13.87 -15.16
C ALA A 94 -7.88 -13.02 -14.95
N THR A 95 -7.30 -12.44 -15.96
CA THR A 95 -6.65 -11.15 -15.85
C THR A 95 -7.49 -10.43 -14.81
N GLU A 96 -6.97 -10.32 -13.54
CA GLU A 96 -7.73 -9.62 -12.50
C GLU A 96 -7.99 -8.26 -13.14
N ALA A 97 -9.20 -8.10 -13.66
CA ALA A 97 -9.62 -6.85 -14.26
C ALA A 97 -9.31 -5.83 -13.18
N LYS A 98 -8.46 -4.85 -13.50
CA LYS A 98 -8.06 -3.83 -12.55
C LYS A 98 -9.33 -3.43 -11.80
N ARG A 99 -9.49 -3.89 -10.56
CA ARG A 99 -10.65 -3.54 -9.76
C ARG A 99 -10.53 -2.04 -9.54
N GLN A 100 -11.41 -1.29 -10.14
CA GLN A 100 -11.48 0.11 -9.85
C GLN A 100 -12.19 0.24 -8.51
N TRP A 101 -11.44 0.66 -7.51
CA TRP A 101 -12.00 0.92 -6.19
C TRP A 101 -12.76 2.25 -6.22
N ASP A 102 -13.84 2.27 -5.48
CA ASP A 102 -14.64 3.43 -5.14
C ASP A 102 -15.02 3.37 -3.65
N GLU A 103 -15.70 4.37 -3.16
CA GLU A 103 -16.16 4.43 -1.78
C GLU A 103 -16.98 3.20 -1.37
N ALA A 104 -17.97 2.84 -2.19
CA ALA A 104 -18.90 1.76 -1.88
C ALA A 104 -18.17 0.40 -1.78
N SER A 105 -17.30 0.10 -2.73
CA SER A 105 -16.53 -1.14 -2.74
C SER A 105 -15.48 -1.20 -1.62
N LEU A 106 -14.90 -0.05 -1.24
CA LEU A 106 -13.95 0.04 -0.13
C LEU A 106 -14.66 -0.26 1.21
N LEU A 107 -15.79 0.38 1.46
CA LEU A 107 -16.56 0.20 2.69
C LEU A 107 -17.19 -1.21 2.78
N ALA A 108 -17.65 -1.77 1.66
CA ALA A 108 -18.17 -3.14 1.62
C ALA A 108 -17.08 -4.18 1.96
N ASP A 109 -15.89 -4.05 1.38
CA ASP A 109 -14.75 -4.93 1.66
C ASP A 109 -14.27 -4.79 3.12
N MET A 110 -14.33 -3.57 3.67
CA MET A 110 -14.00 -3.30 5.07
C MET A 110 -15.03 -3.92 6.03
N ALA A 111 -16.32 -3.83 5.71
CA ALA A 111 -17.39 -4.45 6.48
C ALA A 111 -17.24 -5.98 6.55
N GLU A 112 -16.93 -6.60 5.41
CA GLU A 112 -16.72 -8.05 5.32
C GLU A 112 -15.53 -8.53 6.18
N LYS A 113 -14.43 -7.75 6.17
CA LYS A 113 -13.19 -8.15 6.86
C LYS A 113 -13.13 -7.78 8.34
N ASN A 114 -13.78 -6.69 8.74
CA ASN A 114 -13.57 -6.10 10.07
C ASN A 114 -14.86 -5.88 10.87
N GLY A 115 -16.01 -6.08 10.25
CA GLY A 115 -17.32 -5.87 10.89
C GLY A 115 -17.85 -4.43 10.76
N PRO A 116 -19.10 -4.21 11.18
CA PRO A 116 -19.80 -2.92 10.94
C PRO A 116 -19.24 -1.76 11.75
N GLU A 117 -18.71 -1.99 12.95
CA GLU A 117 -18.21 -0.93 13.85
C GLU A 117 -17.09 -0.09 13.21
N ILE A 118 -16.19 -0.74 12.45
CA ILE A 118 -15.11 -0.04 11.76
C ILE A 118 -15.64 0.78 10.58
N VAL A 119 -16.73 0.34 9.97
CA VAL A 119 -17.36 1.05 8.85
C VAL A 119 -17.88 2.42 9.29
N GLU A 120 -18.44 2.54 10.49
CA GLU A 120 -18.92 3.83 11.03
C GLU A 120 -17.76 4.83 11.15
N VAL A 121 -16.63 4.39 11.70
CA VAL A 121 -15.40 5.21 11.79
C VAL A 121 -14.89 5.56 10.39
N ALA A 122 -14.86 4.58 9.48
CA ALA A 122 -14.41 4.77 8.11
C ALA A 122 -15.27 5.77 7.33
N GLN A 123 -16.58 5.76 7.52
CA GLN A 123 -17.51 6.72 6.89
C GLN A 123 -17.23 8.17 7.31
N LEU A 124 -16.86 8.40 8.59
CA LEU A 124 -16.45 9.72 9.05
C LEU A 124 -15.16 10.19 8.37
N LEU A 125 -14.19 9.28 8.20
CA LEU A 125 -12.95 9.55 7.47
C LEU A 125 -13.20 9.80 5.98
N VAL A 126 -14.05 9.01 5.34
CA VAL A 126 -14.47 9.18 3.94
C VAL A 126 -15.12 10.55 3.75
N ALA A 127 -16.08 10.90 4.62
CA ALA A 127 -16.75 12.21 4.57
C ALA A 127 -15.75 13.36 4.75
N TRP A 128 -14.78 13.21 5.64
CA TRP A 128 -13.72 14.19 5.84
C TRP A 128 -12.82 14.32 4.60
N ILE A 129 -12.35 13.20 4.03
CA ILE A 129 -11.51 13.17 2.83
C ILE A 129 -12.24 13.87 1.67
N THR A 130 -13.49 13.49 1.42
CA THR A 130 -14.28 14.02 0.31
C THR A 130 -14.52 15.52 0.43
N ARG A 131 -14.69 16.03 1.66
CA ARG A 131 -14.92 17.45 1.92
C ARG A 131 -13.67 18.31 1.87
N ASN A 132 -12.52 17.80 2.29
CA ASN A 132 -11.33 18.62 2.55
C ASN A 132 -10.21 18.44 1.52
N ALA A 133 -10.10 17.29 0.87
CA ALA A 133 -9.04 17.02 -0.11
C ALA A 133 -9.28 17.78 -1.42
N ASP A 134 -8.22 18.28 -2.03
CA ASP A 134 -8.30 18.90 -3.35
C ASP A 134 -8.56 17.82 -4.43
N ARG A 135 -8.07 16.60 -4.19
CA ARG A 135 -8.36 15.43 -5.02
C ARG A 135 -8.46 14.15 -4.18
N VAL A 136 -9.48 13.36 -4.46
CA VAL A 136 -9.61 12.00 -3.92
C VAL A 136 -8.99 11.02 -4.90
N ALA A 137 -8.12 10.15 -4.41
CA ALA A 137 -7.46 9.13 -5.20
C ALA A 137 -7.85 7.72 -4.74
N TYR A 138 -7.96 6.82 -5.68
CA TYR A 138 -8.17 5.38 -5.46
C TYR A 138 -7.10 4.59 -6.20
N ASN A 139 -6.79 3.39 -5.72
CA ASN A 139 -5.93 2.50 -6.49
C ASN A 139 -6.74 1.55 -7.39
N SER A 140 -6.01 0.85 -8.24
CA SER A 140 -6.56 -0.20 -9.13
C SER A 140 -6.03 -1.59 -8.78
N ASN A 141 -5.55 -1.80 -7.54
CA ASN A 141 -5.11 -3.11 -7.09
C ASN A 141 -6.34 -4.02 -6.90
N PRO A 142 -6.37 -5.24 -7.47
CA PRO A 142 -7.55 -6.11 -7.41
C PRO A 142 -7.90 -6.61 -6.01
N ILE A 143 -6.94 -6.60 -5.07
CA ILE A 143 -7.07 -7.23 -3.76
C ILE A 143 -7.04 -6.22 -2.62
N TRP A 144 -6.24 -5.16 -2.79
CA TRP A 144 -5.93 -4.20 -1.75
C TRP A 144 -6.41 -2.82 -2.14
N GLY A 145 -7.58 -2.44 -1.62
CA GLY A 145 -8.18 -1.15 -1.88
C GLY A 145 -7.73 -0.07 -0.92
N TRP A 146 -7.60 1.15 -1.44
CA TRP A 146 -7.47 2.33 -0.60
C TRP A 146 -8.12 3.56 -1.26
N MET A 147 -8.56 4.48 -0.41
CA MET A 147 -8.99 5.83 -0.74
C MET A 147 -8.03 6.83 -0.11
N GLY A 148 -7.54 7.80 -0.84
CA GLY A 148 -6.53 8.74 -0.35
C GLY A 148 -6.91 10.21 -0.53
N ALA A 149 -6.51 11.04 0.45
CA ALA A 149 -6.59 12.48 0.39
C ALA A 149 -5.30 13.05 -0.20
N VAL A 150 -5.41 13.78 -1.32
CA VAL A 150 -4.31 14.50 -1.95
C VAL A 150 -4.60 15.98 -1.88
N PHE A 151 -3.64 16.73 -1.37
CA PHE A 151 -3.68 18.19 -1.31
C PHE A 151 -2.68 18.78 -2.31
N GLU A 152 -2.94 20.00 -2.74
CA GLU A 152 -2.07 20.72 -3.67
C GLU A 152 -1.56 22.02 -3.02
N LYS A 153 -0.25 22.26 -3.07
CA LYS A 153 0.37 23.49 -2.60
C LYS A 153 1.57 23.86 -3.47
N ALA A 154 1.57 25.07 -4.01
CA ALA A 154 2.66 25.59 -4.84
C ALA A 154 3.04 24.64 -6.01
N GLY A 155 2.05 24.01 -6.65
CA GLY A 155 2.26 23.06 -7.75
C GLY A 155 2.74 21.67 -7.32
N ALA A 156 2.83 21.39 -6.02
CA ALA A 156 3.21 20.09 -5.51
C ALA A 156 1.99 19.34 -4.94
N GLU A 157 1.83 18.07 -5.31
CA GLU A 157 0.89 17.17 -4.67
C GLU A 157 1.43 16.66 -3.33
N ILE A 158 0.58 16.67 -2.32
CA ILE A 158 0.88 16.22 -0.96
C ILE A 158 -0.14 15.15 -0.59
N PRO A 159 0.16 13.85 -0.82
CA PRO A 159 -0.64 12.76 -0.30
C PRO A 159 -0.52 12.72 1.22
N LEU A 160 -1.59 13.04 1.94
CA LEU A 160 -1.58 13.09 3.40
C LEU A 160 -1.86 11.73 4.01
N LEU A 161 -2.99 11.14 3.64
CA LEU A 161 -3.46 9.90 4.24
C LEU A 161 -4.14 9.00 3.20
N ARG A 162 -4.17 7.70 3.53
CA ARG A 162 -4.97 6.71 2.81
C ARG A 162 -5.74 5.85 3.80
N LEU A 163 -7.01 5.71 3.55
CA LEU A 163 -7.89 4.75 4.22
C LEU A 163 -7.85 3.44 3.43
N HIS A 164 -7.47 2.35 4.09
CA HIS A 164 -7.30 1.03 3.49
C HIS A 164 -8.49 0.12 3.77
N CYS A 165 -8.78 -0.80 2.86
CA CYS A 165 -9.87 -1.79 2.98
C CYS A 165 -9.69 -2.80 4.13
N ASP A 166 -8.53 -2.83 4.79
CA ASP A 166 -8.28 -3.64 5.99
C ASP A 166 -8.70 -2.96 7.29
N GLY A 167 -9.33 -1.79 7.23
CA GLY A 167 -9.72 -1.04 8.42
C GLY A 167 -8.57 -0.29 9.08
N SER A 168 -7.58 0.15 8.31
CA SER A 168 -6.49 0.99 8.78
C SER A 168 -6.40 2.30 8.01
N VAL A 169 -5.81 3.32 8.63
CA VAL A 169 -5.45 4.57 7.98
C VAL A 169 -3.94 4.77 8.01
N ALA A 170 -3.33 5.05 6.86
CA ALA A 170 -1.91 5.35 6.77
C ALA A 170 -1.68 6.85 6.61
N VAL A 171 -0.74 7.40 7.39
CA VAL A 171 -0.24 8.79 7.28
C VAL A 171 1.14 8.76 6.64
N TYR A 172 1.33 9.58 5.61
CA TYR A 172 2.50 9.52 4.71
C TYR A 172 3.48 10.65 4.99
N PHE A 173 4.18 10.59 6.12
CA PHE A 173 5.23 11.56 6.45
C PHE A 173 6.37 11.59 5.43
N GLU A 174 6.69 10.46 4.82
CA GLU A 174 7.73 10.34 3.80
C GLU A 174 7.45 11.20 2.56
N TYR A 175 6.18 11.32 2.16
CA TYR A 175 5.81 12.15 1.02
C TYR A 175 5.84 13.65 1.33
N MET A 176 6.00 14.03 2.59
CA MET A 176 6.09 15.42 3.04
C MET A 176 7.54 15.94 3.08
N LEU A 177 8.56 15.05 3.03
CA LEU A 177 9.97 15.38 3.27
C LEU A 177 10.50 16.56 2.44
N HIS A 178 10.02 16.70 1.21
CA HIS A 178 10.47 17.75 0.28
C HIS A 178 9.32 18.59 -0.25
N LYS A 179 8.21 18.65 0.52
CA LYS A 179 7.00 19.36 0.13
C LYS A 179 6.83 20.66 0.93
N PRO A 180 6.14 21.66 0.37
CA PRO A 180 5.85 22.90 1.08
C PRO A 180 5.25 22.66 2.47
N VAL A 181 5.58 23.53 3.44
CA VAL A 181 5.12 23.53 4.84
C VAL A 181 5.68 22.35 5.64
N PHE A 182 5.38 21.13 5.27
CA PHE A 182 5.75 19.91 6.01
C PHE A 182 7.11 19.31 5.58
N GLY A 183 7.85 19.96 4.67
CA GLY A 183 9.26 19.68 4.43
C GLY A 183 10.13 19.99 5.66
N ASP A 184 9.69 20.93 6.51
CA ASP A 184 10.30 21.19 7.80
C ASP A 184 10.04 20.03 8.79
N ILE A 185 11.11 19.53 9.40
CA ILE A 185 11.04 18.45 10.39
C ILE A 185 10.25 18.87 11.64
N ALA A 186 10.32 20.13 12.07
CA ALA A 186 9.59 20.61 13.23
C ALA A 186 8.06 20.55 12.99
N ARG A 187 7.61 20.87 11.78
CA ARG A 187 6.19 20.74 11.41
C ARG A 187 5.74 19.28 11.39
N ARG A 188 6.57 18.37 10.87
CA ARG A 188 6.25 16.94 10.92
C ARG A 188 6.26 16.40 12.35
N GLN A 189 7.16 16.90 13.22
CA GLN A 189 7.15 16.54 14.62
C GLN A 189 5.87 17.00 15.31
N GLN A 190 5.40 18.23 15.06
CA GLN A 190 4.11 18.71 15.56
C GLN A 190 2.93 17.85 15.11
N LEU A 191 2.94 17.38 13.85
CA LEU A 191 1.92 16.44 13.36
C LEU A 191 1.99 15.12 14.12
N LEU A 192 3.19 14.57 14.31
CA LEU A 192 3.40 13.32 15.05
C LEU A 192 2.92 13.44 16.51
N ASP A 193 3.26 14.54 17.18
CA ASP A 193 2.88 14.77 18.58
C ASP A 193 1.35 14.87 18.71
N ARG A 194 0.68 15.58 17.80
CA ARG A 194 -0.77 15.66 17.74
C ARG A 194 -1.44 14.32 17.46
N LEU A 195 -0.89 13.52 16.56
CA LEU A 195 -1.38 12.16 16.31
C LEU A 195 -1.22 11.26 17.53
N ASN A 196 -0.10 11.38 18.26
CA ASN A 196 0.14 10.62 19.49
C ASN A 196 -0.73 11.10 20.67
N ALA A 197 -1.34 12.29 20.59
CA ALA A 197 -2.34 12.76 21.55
C ALA A 197 -3.73 12.14 21.30
N VAL A 198 -3.98 11.53 20.13
CA VAL A 198 -5.23 10.83 19.84
C VAL A 198 -5.31 9.56 20.70
N PRO A 199 -6.41 9.32 21.43
CA PRO A 199 -6.58 8.10 22.21
C PRO A 199 -6.38 6.83 21.37
N GLY A 200 -5.51 5.94 21.83
CA GLY A 200 -5.22 4.67 21.12
C GLY A 200 -4.15 4.75 20.03
N VAL A 201 -3.71 5.95 19.63
CA VAL A 201 -2.62 6.12 18.65
C VAL A 201 -1.27 6.15 19.35
N ARG A 202 -0.33 5.36 18.84
CA ARG A 202 1.06 5.35 19.32
C ARG A 202 2.01 5.15 18.14
N LEU A 203 2.57 6.23 17.66
CA LEU A 203 3.55 6.23 16.57
C LEU A 203 4.96 6.46 17.16
N PRO A 204 5.96 5.72 16.69
CA PRO A 204 7.33 5.89 17.18
C PRO A 204 7.96 7.20 16.68
N PRO A 205 9.03 7.70 17.31
CA PRO A 205 9.68 8.97 16.95
C PRO A 205 10.18 9.01 15.50
N ASP A 206 10.56 7.87 14.92
CA ASP A 206 11.01 7.76 13.54
C ASP A 206 9.90 7.89 12.49
N ALA A 207 8.65 7.99 12.92
CA ALA A 207 7.49 8.18 12.04
C ALA A 207 7.58 9.46 11.21
N VAL A 208 8.28 10.50 11.67
CA VAL A 208 8.43 11.79 10.99
C VAL A 208 9.04 11.73 9.57
N SER A 209 9.57 10.59 9.19
CA SER A 209 10.17 10.34 7.87
C SER A 209 9.68 9.07 7.19
N LYS A 210 8.64 8.43 7.73
CA LYS A 210 8.15 7.14 7.24
C LYS A 210 6.64 7.16 7.09
N ARG A 211 6.12 6.23 6.29
CA ARG A 211 4.71 5.88 6.34
C ARG A 211 4.41 5.15 7.65
N LYS A 212 3.33 5.51 8.31
CA LYS A 212 2.82 4.79 9.48
C LYS A 212 1.34 4.50 9.32
N THR A 213 0.98 3.28 9.69
CA THR A 213 -0.39 2.77 9.63
C THR A 213 -0.98 2.73 11.04
N ILE A 214 -2.19 3.24 11.17
CA ILE A 214 -2.96 3.31 12.41
C ILE A 214 -4.19 2.42 12.22
N PRO A 215 -4.34 1.32 12.99
CA PRO A 215 -5.55 0.52 12.95
C PRO A 215 -6.74 1.33 13.48
N LEU A 216 -7.87 1.30 12.75
CA LEU A 216 -9.11 1.94 13.22
C LEU A 216 -9.86 1.08 14.25
N LYS A 217 -9.46 -0.17 14.40
CA LYS A 217 -10.02 -1.07 15.40
C LYS A 217 -9.79 -0.50 16.82
N GLY A 218 -10.87 -0.25 17.51
CA GLY A 218 -10.84 0.36 18.85
C GLY A 218 -10.88 1.89 18.85
N PHE A 219 -11.04 2.55 17.70
CA PHE A 219 -11.34 3.97 17.67
C PHE A 219 -12.73 4.19 18.28
N THR A 220 -12.75 4.98 19.36
CA THR A 220 -13.99 5.50 19.94
C THR A 220 -14.44 6.74 19.15
N PRO A 221 -15.69 7.20 19.30
CA PRO A 221 -16.15 8.47 18.72
C PRO A 221 -15.24 9.65 19.13
N GLU A 222 -14.73 9.65 20.35
CA GLU A 222 -13.78 10.65 20.85
C GLU A 222 -12.45 10.59 20.10
N ALA A 223 -11.85 9.39 19.97
CA ALA A 223 -10.61 9.19 19.23
C ALA A 223 -10.75 9.61 17.76
N THR A 224 -11.88 9.29 17.15
CA THR A 224 -12.20 9.69 15.77
C THR A 224 -12.28 11.20 15.63
N SER A 225 -12.99 11.88 16.54
CA SER A 225 -13.08 13.35 16.57
C SER A 225 -11.72 14.00 16.74
N HIS A 226 -10.89 13.50 17.65
CA HIS A 226 -9.53 14.00 17.86
C HIS A 226 -8.66 13.78 16.61
N PHE A 227 -8.73 12.61 15.99
CA PHE A 227 -7.99 12.33 14.75
C PHE A 227 -8.39 13.30 13.63
N LEU A 228 -9.68 13.51 13.41
CA LEU A 228 -10.18 14.46 12.41
C LEU A 228 -9.75 15.90 12.72
N ALA A 229 -9.73 16.31 13.99
CA ALA A 229 -9.23 17.63 14.40
C ALA A 229 -7.73 17.82 14.10
N VAL A 230 -6.92 16.75 14.21
CA VAL A 230 -5.51 16.78 13.79
C VAL A 230 -5.41 16.95 12.27
N MET A 231 -6.27 16.28 11.51
CA MET A 231 -6.32 16.44 10.05
C MET A 231 -6.77 17.83 9.63
N ASP A 232 -7.74 18.42 10.33
CA ASP A 232 -8.19 19.81 10.11
C ASP A 232 -7.05 20.81 10.40
N TRP A 233 -6.30 20.60 11.47
CA TRP A 233 -5.11 21.40 11.77
C TRP A 233 -4.09 21.29 10.63
N PHE A 234 -3.80 20.08 10.12
CA PHE A 234 -2.88 19.89 9.01
C PHE A 234 -3.30 20.71 7.78
N VAL A 235 -4.58 20.63 7.40
CA VAL A 235 -5.12 21.37 6.25
C VAL A 235 -5.02 22.88 6.48
N THR A 236 -5.29 23.34 7.70
CA THR A 236 -5.17 24.75 8.09
C THR A 236 -3.74 25.24 7.92
N GLU A 237 -2.76 24.55 8.48
CA GLU A 237 -1.34 24.88 8.33
C GLU A 237 -0.91 24.88 6.86
N LEU A 238 -1.33 23.86 6.10
CA LEU A 238 -1.03 23.77 4.67
C LEU A 238 -1.58 24.96 3.89
N ARG A 239 -2.78 25.45 4.23
CA ARG A 239 -3.44 26.56 3.52
C ARG A 239 -2.95 27.94 3.95
N HIS A 240 -2.57 28.13 5.22
CA HIS A 240 -2.23 29.45 5.78
C HIS A 240 -0.85 30.00 5.37
N GLU A 241 0.18 29.19 5.18
CA GLU A 241 1.52 29.66 4.80
C GLU A 241 1.65 30.26 3.37
N GLY A 242 0.54 30.56 2.71
CA GLY A 242 0.54 31.29 1.40
C GLY A 242 0.41 32.80 1.50
N GLY A 243 0.23 33.37 2.70
CA GLY A 243 -0.02 34.80 2.90
C GLY A 243 1.18 35.65 3.31
N ALA A 244 2.28 35.05 3.76
CA ALA A 244 3.41 35.80 4.33
C ALA A 244 4.50 36.23 3.31
N GLU A 245 4.59 35.59 2.15
CA GLU A 245 5.63 35.93 1.16
C GLU A 245 5.31 37.11 0.21
N ARG A 246 4.13 37.71 0.31
CA ARG A 246 3.73 38.87 -0.54
C ARG A 246 3.94 40.24 0.11
N LYS A 247 4.54 40.36 1.30
CA LYS A 247 4.66 41.65 2.01
C LYS A 247 6.07 42.20 2.16
N SER A 248 7.12 41.66 1.54
CA SER A 248 8.49 42.21 1.67
C SER A 248 9.15 42.72 0.37
N LEU A 249 8.37 42.96 -0.68
CA LEU A 249 8.92 43.55 -1.93
C LEU A 249 8.20 44.86 -2.30
N THR A 250 8.08 45.79 -1.34
CA THR A 250 7.78 47.18 -1.61
C THR A 250 8.50 48.07 -0.58
N GLU A 251 9.82 48.17 -0.69
CA GLU A 251 10.53 49.38 -0.24
C GLU A 251 10.53 50.40 -1.40
N PRO A 252 10.07 51.62 -1.18
CA PRO A 252 10.12 52.64 -2.19
C PRO A 252 11.55 53.20 -2.26
N LEU A 253 12.12 53.14 -3.44
CA LEU A 253 13.28 53.99 -3.78
C LEU A 253 12.82 55.43 -3.66
N THR A 254 13.36 56.12 -2.67
CA THR A 254 13.26 57.60 -2.55
C THR A 254 14.52 58.23 -3.15
N PRO A 255 14.39 59.40 -3.75
CA PRO A 255 15.30 59.99 -4.74
C PRO A 255 16.63 60.46 -4.22
#